data_9001ccbd2d61f28b4953af7f4e730c15
#
_entry.id   9001ccbd2d61f28b4953af7f4e730c15
#
_cell.length_a   1.000
_cell.length_b   1.000
_cell.length_c   1.000
_cell.angle_alpha   90.00
_cell.angle_beta   90.00
_cell.angle_gamma   90.00
#
_symmetry.space_group_name_H-M   'P 1'
#
loop_
_entity.id
_entity.type
_entity.pdbx_description
1 polymer ?
#
loop_
_entity_poly.entity_id
_entity_poly.type
_entity_poly.pdbx_seq_one_letter_code
_entity_poly.pdbx_strand_id
1 'polypeptide(L)'
;MNHSSKLQRSVSVLALAVLIPTAMPLSADAAVRENNAFCSRLESVREKTESQVDERMKKIDIRQDERLGKIDARQAKQDTNLASKRAEWDEKREDSYDALSEKANTDAEKAAVETYEKTMTEAIALRRGAVDQAIATFRTGTETVIAKHQASLDQAVKTFESSVTTAFDKAETACDNGTNGNEVRTALRADLKAARETLRTTRPLVTETKAALTTLKSERKAS
;
A
#
# COMPACT_ATOMS: atom_id res chain seq x y z
N MET A 1 -17.42 -10.90 -25.73
CA MET A 1 -16.03 -11.22 -26.14
C MET A 1 -15.14 -11.01 -24.91
N ASN A 2 -14.60 -12.15 -24.45
CA ASN A 2 -13.81 -12.26 -23.22
C ASN A 2 -12.43 -11.64 -23.38
N HIS A 3 -12.12 -10.60 -22.60
CA HIS A 3 -10.74 -10.26 -22.27
C HIS A 3 -10.57 -10.19 -20.74
N SER A 4 -10.52 -11.40 -20.16
CA SER A 4 -9.88 -11.63 -18.86
C SER A 4 -8.36 -11.59 -19.06
N SER A 5 -7.77 -10.42 -19.11
CA SER A 5 -6.32 -10.31 -19.06
C SER A 5 -5.86 -10.27 -17.61
N LYS A 6 -5.33 -11.40 -17.23
CA LYS A 6 -4.39 -11.74 -16.16
C LYS A 6 -3.56 -10.56 -15.66
N LEU A 7 -4.02 -9.90 -14.59
CA LEU A 7 -3.19 -9.11 -13.69
C LEU A 7 -2.77 -9.98 -12.50
N GLN A 8 -2.09 -11.08 -12.84
CA GLN A 8 -1.34 -11.87 -11.88
C GLN A 8 0.09 -11.35 -11.90
N ARG A 9 0.33 -10.20 -11.27
CA ARG A 9 1.70 -9.75 -10.98
C ARG A 9 1.94 -9.97 -9.50
N SER A 10 2.75 -10.98 -9.29
CA SER A 10 3.55 -11.36 -8.16
C SER A 10 3.73 -10.23 -7.13
N VAL A 11 3.03 -10.35 -6.01
CA VAL A 11 3.43 -9.67 -4.79
C VAL A 11 4.65 -10.44 -4.30
N SER A 12 5.83 -9.97 -4.69
CA SER A 12 7.08 -10.48 -4.14
C SER A 12 7.07 -10.23 -2.64
N VAL A 13 6.82 -11.28 -1.89
CA VAL A 13 7.05 -11.32 -0.46
C VAL A 13 8.56 -11.21 -0.29
N LEU A 14 9.05 -10.00 -0.03
CA LEU A 14 10.43 -9.78 0.37
C LEU A 14 10.61 -10.38 1.76
N ALA A 15 11.07 -11.64 1.77
CA ALA A 15 11.62 -12.23 2.95
C ALA A 15 12.81 -11.38 3.41
N LEU A 16 12.70 -10.83 4.61
CA LEU A 16 13.75 -10.11 5.29
C LEU A 16 14.82 -11.10 5.75
N ALA A 17 15.64 -11.60 4.83
CA ALA A 17 16.82 -12.37 5.16
C ALA A 17 17.96 -11.40 5.52
N VAL A 18 18.15 -11.16 6.80
CA VAL A 18 19.41 -10.58 7.31
C VAL A 18 20.42 -11.70 7.32
N LEU A 19 21.36 -11.67 6.39
CA LEU A 19 22.52 -12.52 6.38
C LEU A 19 23.41 -12.15 7.59
N ILE A 20 23.43 -13.01 8.60
CA ILE A 20 24.44 -12.98 9.66
C ILE A 20 25.57 -13.86 9.16
N PRO A 21 26.81 -13.36 9.15
CA PRO A 21 27.95 -14.18 8.74
C PRO A 21 28.07 -15.44 9.60
N THR A 22 28.17 -16.59 8.93
CA THR A 22 28.35 -17.92 9.50
C THR A 22 29.71 -18.04 10.19
N ALA A 23 29.72 -18.71 11.32
CA ALA A 23 30.85 -18.90 12.21
C ALA A 23 31.95 -19.79 11.59
N MET A 24 33.21 -19.38 11.80
CA MET A 24 34.37 -20.25 11.68
C MET A 24 34.62 -21.02 13.00
N PRO A 25 35.18 -22.25 12.98
CA PRO A 25 35.51 -23.00 14.22
C PRO A 25 36.77 -22.42 14.88
N LEU A 26 36.74 -22.26 16.17
CA LEU A 26 37.80 -21.65 16.98
C LEU A 26 38.34 -22.60 18.03
N SER A 27 39.66 -22.62 18.18
CA SER A 27 40.41 -23.35 19.21
C SER A 27 40.23 -22.76 20.59
N ALA A 28 40.37 -23.56 21.67
CA ALA A 28 40.04 -23.18 23.06
C ALA A 28 40.78 -21.94 23.62
N ASP A 29 41.97 -21.64 23.14
CA ASP A 29 42.76 -20.44 23.53
C ASP A 29 42.21 -19.14 22.90
N ALA A 30 41.51 -19.24 21.79
CA ALA A 30 40.82 -18.14 21.14
C ALA A 30 39.54 -17.75 21.92
N ALA A 31 38.91 -18.68 22.62
CA ALA A 31 37.66 -18.45 23.35
C ALA A 31 37.77 -17.44 24.49
N VAL A 32 38.90 -17.39 25.17
CA VAL A 32 39.15 -16.43 26.32
C VAL A 32 39.37 -15.01 25.76
N ARG A 33 40.03 -14.86 24.61
CA ARG A 33 40.21 -13.56 23.95
C ARG A 33 38.94 -13.08 23.24
N GLU A 34 38.07 -14.00 22.80
CA GLU A 34 36.79 -13.66 22.18
C GLU A 34 35.73 -13.21 23.18
N ASN A 35 35.83 -13.58 24.46
CA ASN A 35 34.85 -13.20 25.47
C ASN A 35 34.73 -11.68 25.65
N ASN A 36 35.81 -10.92 25.45
CA ASN A 36 35.74 -9.45 25.45
C ASN A 36 35.62 -8.84 24.05
N ALA A 37 35.91 -9.58 22.98
CA ALA A 37 35.91 -9.07 21.60
C ALA A 37 34.53 -8.74 21.09
N PHE A 38 33.46 -9.38 21.56
CA PHE A 38 32.09 -9.04 21.19
C PHE A 38 31.64 -7.74 21.79
N CYS A 39 31.81 -7.57 23.12
CA CYS A 39 31.44 -6.34 23.85
C CYS A 39 32.18 -5.12 23.29
N SER A 40 33.47 -5.25 22.98
CA SER A 40 34.24 -4.15 22.37
C SER A 40 33.78 -3.73 20.97
N ARG A 41 33.00 -4.55 20.31
CA ARG A 41 32.44 -4.27 18.97
C ARG A 41 30.94 -4.01 18.97
N LEU A 42 30.29 -4.09 20.14
CA LEU A 42 28.85 -4.01 20.26
C LEU A 42 28.30 -2.73 19.64
N GLU A 43 28.94 -1.59 19.93
CA GLU A 43 28.55 -0.30 19.38
C GLU A 43 28.61 -0.29 17.84
N SER A 44 29.69 -0.76 17.24
CA SER A 44 29.80 -0.87 15.79
C SER A 44 28.73 -1.80 15.16
N VAL A 45 28.34 -2.86 15.87
CA VAL A 45 27.26 -3.76 15.45
C VAL A 45 25.90 -3.05 15.57
N ARG A 46 25.70 -2.24 16.62
CA ARG A 46 24.52 -1.42 16.84
C ARG A 46 24.35 -0.44 15.69
N GLU A 47 25.33 0.44 15.47
CA GLU A 47 25.31 1.44 14.39
C GLU A 47 25.02 0.84 13.03
N LYS A 48 25.69 -0.27 12.69
CA LYS A 48 25.46 -0.98 11.44
C LYS A 48 24.05 -1.55 11.33
N THR A 49 23.51 -2.06 12.41
CA THR A 49 22.16 -2.64 12.43
C THR A 49 21.11 -1.55 12.30
N GLU A 50 21.25 -0.47 13.06
CA GLU A 50 20.36 0.70 13.00
C GLU A 50 20.38 1.33 11.61
N SER A 51 21.56 1.58 11.03
CA SER A 51 21.68 2.06 9.65
C SER A 51 20.99 1.15 8.63
N GLN A 52 21.12 -0.17 8.78
CA GLN A 52 20.42 -1.12 7.90
C GLN A 52 18.90 -1.09 8.08
N VAL A 53 18.42 -0.86 9.30
CA VAL A 53 17.00 -0.69 9.59
C VAL A 53 16.50 0.57 8.89
N ASP A 54 17.15 1.71 9.10
CA ASP A 54 16.81 3.00 8.51
C ASP A 54 16.75 2.95 6.98
N GLU A 55 17.77 2.35 6.34
CA GLU A 55 17.76 2.20 4.89
C GLU A 55 16.58 1.38 4.37
N ARG A 56 16.17 0.38 5.13
CA ARG A 56 15.01 -0.45 4.75
C ARG A 56 13.70 0.29 4.93
N MET A 57 13.58 1.10 6.00
CA MET A 57 12.40 1.93 6.22
C MET A 57 12.27 2.96 5.11
N LYS A 58 13.32 3.67 4.76
CA LYS A 58 13.34 4.59 3.61
C LYS A 58 12.89 3.91 2.30
N LYS A 59 13.30 2.66 2.08
CA LYS A 59 12.85 1.89 0.90
C LYS A 59 11.37 1.51 0.96
N ILE A 60 10.81 1.32 2.15
CA ILE A 60 9.38 1.07 2.34
C ILE A 60 8.59 2.34 2.01
N ASP A 61 9.00 3.48 2.55
CA ASP A 61 8.36 4.78 2.32
C ASP A 61 8.35 5.15 0.83
N ILE A 62 9.50 5.07 0.17
CA ILE A 62 9.60 5.32 -1.27
C ILE A 62 8.62 4.45 -2.08
N ARG A 63 8.51 3.16 -1.73
CA ARG A 63 7.59 2.25 -2.42
C ARG A 63 6.12 2.57 -2.13
N GLN A 64 5.81 3.09 -0.95
CA GLN A 64 4.46 3.55 -0.62
C GLN A 64 4.10 4.77 -1.47
N ASP A 65 4.97 5.77 -1.50
CA ASP A 65 4.78 7.00 -2.29
C ASP A 65 4.63 6.69 -3.78
N GLU A 66 5.48 5.81 -4.33
CA GLU A 66 5.33 5.36 -5.72
C GLU A 66 3.98 4.67 -6.00
N ARG A 67 3.45 3.93 -5.03
CA ARG A 67 2.15 3.26 -5.18
C ARG A 67 1.01 4.26 -5.15
N LEU A 68 1.06 5.23 -4.24
CA LEU A 68 0.09 6.32 -4.16
C LEU A 68 0.10 7.12 -5.46
N GLY A 69 1.25 7.58 -5.92
CA GLY A 69 1.37 8.31 -7.17
C GLY A 69 0.84 7.53 -8.39
N LYS A 70 0.99 6.19 -8.41
CA LYS A 70 0.38 5.35 -9.47
C LYS A 70 -1.15 5.25 -9.35
N ILE A 71 -1.70 5.32 -8.14
CA ILE A 71 -3.15 5.34 -7.92
C ILE A 71 -3.71 6.66 -8.43
N ASP A 72 -3.11 7.78 -8.02
CA ASP A 72 -3.52 9.13 -8.42
C ASP A 72 -3.45 9.32 -9.93
N ALA A 73 -2.36 8.90 -10.57
CA ALA A 73 -2.22 8.95 -12.03
C ALA A 73 -3.30 8.13 -12.76
N ARG A 74 -3.70 6.98 -12.21
CA ARG A 74 -4.78 6.17 -12.77
C ARG A 74 -6.14 6.83 -12.60
N GLN A 75 -6.40 7.45 -11.46
CA GLN A 75 -7.64 8.18 -11.20
C GLN A 75 -7.76 9.38 -12.15
N ALA A 76 -6.71 10.19 -12.27
CA ALA A 76 -6.67 11.32 -13.20
C ALA A 76 -6.91 10.88 -14.66
N LYS A 77 -6.28 9.77 -15.09
CA LYS A 77 -6.52 9.22 -16.43
C LYS A 77 -7.97 8.75 -16.61
N GLN A 78 -8.56 8.13 -15.59
CA GLN A 78 -9.97 7.72 -15.65
C GLN A 78 -10.91 8.91 -15.75
N ASP A 79 -10.64 10.00 -15.03
CA ASP A 79 -11.43 11.23 -15.08
C ASP A 79 -11.37 11.87 -16.48
N THR A 80 -10.17 11.99 -17.02
CA THR A 80 -9.98 12.53 -18.37
C THR A 80 -10.73 11.68 -19.42
N ASN A 81 -10.61 10.35 -19.33
CA ASN A 81 -11.32 9.46 -20.25
C ASN A 81 -12.84 9.55 -20.10
N LEU A 82 -13.35 9.65 -18.86
CA LEU A 82 -14.78 9.79 -18.59
C LEU A 82 -15.32 11.12 -19.14
N ALA A 83 -14.61 12.21 -18.89
CA ALA A 83 -14.98 13.53 -19.39
C ALA A 83 -15.01 13.56 -20.93
N SER A 84 -13.96 13.01 -21.58
CA SER A 84 -13.91 12.93 -23.05
C SER A 84 -15.05 12.09 -23.63
N LYS A 85 -15.36 10.95 -23.03
CA LYS A 85 -16.48 10.12 -23.47
C LYS A 85 -17.84 10.78 -23.27
N ARG A 86 -18.01 11.50 -22.18
CA ARG A 86 -19.24 12.26 -21.95
C ARG A 86 -19.43 13.37 -23.00
N ALA A 87 -18.36 14.10 -23.30
CA ALA A 87 -18.41 15.13 -24.36
C ALA A 87 -18.76 14.53 -25.74
N GLU A 88 -18.11 13.42 -26.13
CA GLU A 88 -18.41 12.71 -27.38
C GLU A 88 -19.89 12.24 -27.45
N TRP A 89 -20.44 11.76 -26.32
CA TRP A 89 -21.83 11.30 -26.29
C TRP A 89 -22.82 12.46 -26.23
N ASP A 90 -22.43 13.60 -25.65
CA ASP A 90 -23.26 14.81 -25.64
C ASP A 90 -23.39 15.37 -27.06
N GLU A 91 -22.28 15.49 -27.79
CA GLU A 91 -22.26 15.91 -29.19
C GLU A 91 -23.15 15.01 -30.06
N LYS A 92 -22.96 13.70 -30.00
CA LYS A 92 -23.79 12.74 -30.79
C LYS A 92 -25.27 12.79 -30.44
N ARG A 93 -25.61 13.14 -29.23
CA ARG A 93 -26.97 13.25 -28.78
C ARG A 93 -27.61 14.53 -29.32
N GLU A 94 -26.88 15.63 -29.29
CA GLU A 94 -27.28 16.90 -29.90
C GLU A 94 -27.58 16.72 -31.38
N ASP A 95 -26.66 16.15 -32.15
CA ASP A 95 -26.86 15.82 -33.57
C ASP A 95 -28.12 14.96 -33.80
N SER A 96 -28.41 14.06 -32.86
CA SER A 96 -29.61 13.20 -32.95
C SER A 96 -30.89 14.00 -32.68
N TYR A 97 -30.88 14.93 -31.76
CA TYR A 97 -32.04 15.80 -31.47
C TYR A 97 -32.31 16.75 -32.63
N ASP A 98 -31.26 17.36 -33.19
CA ASP A 98 -31.36 18.23 -34.35
C ASP A 98 -32.00 17.47 -35.55
N ALA A 99 -31.51 16.25 -35.81
CA ALA A 99 -32.05 15.43 -36.86
C ALA A 99 -33.52 14.99 -36.64
N LEU A 100 -33.95 14.85 -35.38
CA LEU A 100 -35.36 14.61 -35.04
C LEU A 100 -36.21 15.85 -35.24
N SER A 101 -35.70 17.01 -34.81
CA SER A 101 -36.40 18.32 -34.97
C SER A 101 -36.57 18.68 -36.43
N GLU A 102 -35.57 18.45 -37.29
CA GLU A 102 -35.66 18.66 -38.73
C GLU A 102 -36.74 17.79 -39.41
N LYS A 103 -37.01 16.58 -38.88
CA LYS A 103 -38.02 15.65 -39.40
C LYS A 103 -39.43 15.93 -38.89
N ALA A 104 -39.58 16.68 -37.83
CA ALA A 104 -40.86 17.03 -37.23
C ALA A 104 -41.58 18.09 -38.08
N ASN A 105 -42.67 17.68 -38.75
CA ASN A 105 -43.41 18.56 -39.69
C ASN A 105 -44.61 19.21 -39.07
N THR A 106 -45.13 18.69 -37.94
CA THR A 106 -46.31 19.20 -37.26
C THR A 106 -45.96 19.80 -35.89
N ASP A 107 -46.73 20.67 -35.36
CA ASP A 107 -46.55 21.26 -34.02
C ASP A 107 -46.60 20.16 -32.92
N ALA A 108 -47.42 19.15 -33.10
CA ALA A 108 -47.50 17.98 -32.20
C ALA A 108 -46.20 17.16 -32.21
N GLU A 109 -45.61 16.92 -33.39
CA GLU A 109 -44.31 16.24 -33.50
C GLU A 109 -43.17 17.05 -32.87
N LYS A 110 -43.12 18.37 -33.10
CA LYS A 110 -42.14 19.25 -32.46
C LYS A 110 -42.24 19.22 -30.95
N ALA A 111 -43.43 19.35 -30.38
CA ALA A 111 -43.65 19.27 -28.93
C ALA A 111 -43.26 17.88 -28.36
N ALA A 112 -43.45 16.81 -29.13
CA ALA A 112 -43.01 15.48 -28.73
C ALA A 112 -41.48 15.36 -28.71
N VAL A 113 -40.77 15.93 -29.69
CA VAL A 113 -39.28 15.97 -29.72
C VAL A 113 -38.74 16.78 -28.54
N GLU A 114 -39.27 17.96 -28.26
CA GLU A 114 -38.86 18.78 -27.11
C GLU A 114 -39.07 18.05 -25.78
N THR A 115 -40.20 17.36 -25.63
CA THR A 115 -40.48 16.55 -24.43
C THR A 115 -39.52 15.39 -24.29
N TYR A 116 -39.18 14.72 -25.38
CA TYR A 116 -38.21 13.62 -25.41
C TYR A 116 -36.81 14.11 -25.04
N GLU A 117 -36.33 15.18 -25.64
CA GLU A 117 -35.05 15.80 -25.37
C GLU A 117 -34.89 16.15 -23.88
N LYS A 118 -35.90 16.86 -23.35
CA LYS A 118 -35.94 17.24 -21.93
C LYS A 118 -35.85 16.01 -21.02
N THR A 119 -36.69 15.02 -21.25
CA THR A 119 -36.77 13.80 -20.43
C THR A 119 -35.47 13.02 -20.48
N MET A 120 -34.86 12.88 -21.64
CA MET A 120 -33.58 12.20 -21.83
C MET A 120 -32.44 12.96 -21.15
N THR A 121 -32.42 14.26 -21.29
CA THR A 121 -31.39 15.11 -20.63
C THR A 121 -31.45 15.00 -19.09
N GLU A 122 -32.65 15.05 -18.52
CA GLU A 122 -32.88 14.85 -17.09
C GLU A 122 -32.43 13.43 -16.63
N ALA A 123 -32.81 12.39 -17.35
CA ALA A 123 -32.43 11.01 -17.03
C ALA A 123 -30.92 10.81 -17.10
N ILE A 124 -30.24 11.41 -18.09
CA ILE A 124 -28.79 11.35 -18.24
C ILE A 124 -28.10 12.11 -17.09
N ALA A 125 -28.61 13.27 -16.71
CA ALA A 125 -28.05 14.04 -15.60
C ALA A 125 -28.14 13.26 -14.27
N LEU A 126 -29.28 12.63 -13.99
CA LEU A 126 -29.46 11.76 -12.80
C LEU A 126 -28.49 10.59 -12.82
N ARG A 127 -28.38 9.89 -13.97
CA ARG A 127 -27.45 8.78 -14.11
C ARG A 127 -25.98 9.21 -13.89
N ARG A 128 -25.59 10.34 -14.45
CA ARG A 128 -24.23 10.89 -14.27
C ARG A 128 -23.95 11.23 -12.82
N GLY A 129 -24.90 11.87 -12.14
CA GLY A 129 -24.79 12.16 -10.73
C GLY A 129 -24.60 10.90 -9.87
N ALA A 130 -25.37 9.85 -10.12
CA ALA A 130 -25.23 8.58 -9.42
C ALA A 130 -23.88 7.93 -9.68
N VAL A 131 -23.40 7.91 -10.92
CA VAL A 131 -22.06 7.38 -11.29
C VAL A 131 -20.95 8.18 -10.62
N ASP A 132 -21.03 9.50 -10.61
CA ASP A 132 -20.01 10.36 -10.01
C ASP A 132 -19.96 10.15 -8.49
N GLN A 133 -21.11 10.02 -7.85
CA GLN A 133 -21.19 9.71 -6.43
C GLN A 133 -20.59 8.32 -6.11
N ALA A 134 -20.89 7.31 -6.92
CA ALA A 134 -20.32 5.97 -6.75
C ALA A 134 -18.78 5.97 -6.91
N ILE A 135 -18.25 6.74 -7.87
CA ILE A 135 -16.81 6.94 -8.05
C ILE A 135 -16.18 7.62 -6.82
N ALA A 136 -16.80 8.70 -6.33
CA ALA A 136 -16.32 9.43 -5.16
C ALA A 136 -16.30 8.54 -3.92
N THR A 137 -17.39 7.81 -3.65
CA THR A 137 -17.48 6.87 -2.53
C THR A 137 -16.42 5.77 -2.62
N PHE A 138 -16.20 5.21 -3.81
CA PHE A 138 -15.15 4.22 -4.02
C PHE A 138 -13.75 4.78 -3.75
N ARG A 139 -13.46 6.01 -4.17
CA ARG A 139 -12.16 6.67 -3.95
C ARG A 139 -11.91 6.91 -2.47
N THR A 140 -12.86 7.53 -1.79
CA THR A 140 -12.77 7.78 -0.33
C THR A 140 -12.60 6.47 0.46
N GLY A 141 -13.35 5.43 0.10
CA GLY A 141 -13.18 4.10 0.70
C GLY A 141 -11.78 3.52 0.44
N THR A 142 -11.27 3.67 -0.76
CA THR A 142 -9.90 3.22 -1.12
C THR A 142 -8.84 3.97 -0.34
N GLU A 143 -8.94 5.28 -0.23
CA GLU A 143 -8.03 6.13 0.56
C GLU A 143 -8.04 5.73 2.04
N THR A 144 -9.22 5.51 2.60
CA THR A 144 -9.39 5.05 3.99
C THR A 144 -8.70 3.71 4.24
N VAL A 145 -8.88 2.74 3.34
CA VAL A 145 -8.23 1.42 3.45
C VAL A 145 -6.72 1.54 3.35
N ILE A 146 -6.21 2.38 2.46
CA ILE A 146 -4.78 2.61 2.29
C ILE A 146 -4.19 3.30 3.52
N ALA A 147 -4.82 4.37 3.99
CA ALA A 147 -4.37 5.11 5.18
C ALA A 147 -4.33 4.21 6.43
N LYS A 148 -5.34 3.37 6.63
CA LYS A 148 -5.36 2.38 7.71
C LYS A 148 -4.21 1.37 7.60
N HIS A 149 -3.94 0.90 6.39
CA HIS A 149 -2.82 -0.02 6.14
C HIS A 149 -1.47 0.64 6.44
N GLN A 150 -1.27 1.89 6.01
CA GLN A 150 -0.06 2.66 6.28
C GLN A 150 0.13 2.87 7.78
N ALA A 151 -0.88 3.38 8.48
CA ALA A 151 -0.81 3.60 9.93
C ALA A 151 -0.47 2.31 10.71
N SER A 152 -1.02 1.18 10.30
CA SER A 152 -0.71 -0.12 10.91
C SER A 152 0.73 -0.58 10.63
N LEU A 153 1.23 -0.31 9.43
CA LEU A 153 2.61 -0.61 9.06
C LEU A 153 3.59 0.28 9.83
N ASP A 154 3.32 1.57 9.92
CA ASP A 154 4.14 2.54 10.67
C ASP A 154 4.21 2.16 12.15
N GLN A 155 3.10 1.75 12.74
CA GLN A 155 3.07 1.27 14.13
C GLN A 155 3.91 -0.01 14.32
N ALA A 156 3.81 -0.96 13.38
CA ALA A 156 4.61 -2.18 13.44
C ALA A 156 6.11 -1.90 13.30
N VAL A 157 6.48 -0.94 12.45
CA VAL A 157 7.84 -0.46 12.26
C VAL A 157 8.38 0.19 13.53
N LYS A 158 7.66 1.14 14.12
CA LYS A 158 8.05 1.80 15.38
C LYS A 158 8.25 0.80 16.53
N THR A 159 7.38 -0.20 16.61
CA THR A 159 7.51 -1.27 17.60
C THR A 159 8.77 -2.10 17.34
N PHE A 160 9.10 -2.37 16.10
CA PHE A 160 10.30 -3.09 15.72
C PHE A 160 11.57 -2.29 16.06
N GLU A 161 11.64 -1.01 15.72
CA GLU A 161 12.76 -0.12 16.03
C GLU A 161 13.00 -0.05 17.53
N SER A 162 11.95 0.19 18.33
CA SER A 162 12.02 0.19 19.78
C SER A 162 12.52 -1.15 20.35
N SER A 163 12.08 -2.27 19.75
CA SER A 163 12.55 -3.60 20.18
C SER A 163 14.02 -3.83 19.85
N VAL A 164 14.50 -3.32 18.71
CA VAL A 164 15.93 -3.38 18.33
C VAL A 164 16.76 -2.56 19.30
N THR A 165 16.38 -1.32 19.58
CA THR A 165 17.07 -0.45 20.56
C THR A 165 17.13 -1.13 21.93
N THR A 166 15.99 -1.62 22.43
CA THR A 166 15.93 -2.33 23.72
C THR A 166 16.84 -3.56 23.76
N ALA A 167 16.96 -4.30 22.65
CA ALA A 167 17.83 -5.47 22.57
C ALA A 167 19.31 -5.08 22.69
N PHE A 168 19.72 -3.97 22.09
CA PHE A 168 21.08 -3.45 22.20
C PHE A 168 21.37 -2.88 23.59
N ASP A 169 20.44 -2.13 24.19
CA ASP A 169 20.59 -1.59 25.55
C ASP A 169 20.78 -2.70 26.60
N LYS A 170 20.03 -3.81 26.45
CA LYS A 170 20.22 -5.01 27.28
C LYS A 170 21.61 -5.63 27.09
N ALA A 171 22.05 -5.73 25.84
CA ALA A 171 23.36 -6.30 25.53
C ALA A 171 24.49 -5.44 26.08
N GLU A 172 24.37 -4.12 25.99
CA GLU A 172 25.31 -3.16 26.56
C GLU A 172 25.38 -3.29 28.11
N THR A 173 24.23 -3.26 28.77
CA THR A 173 24.13 -3.48 30.22
C THR A 173 24.75 -4.82 30.63
N ALA A 174 24.55 -5.88 29.87
CA ALA A 174 25.13 -7.19 30.17
C ALA A 174 26.66 -7.19 29.98
N CYS A 175 27.19 -6.50 28.97
CA CYS A 175 28.61 -6.31 28.76
C CYS A 175 29.24 -5.52 29.96
N ASP A 176 28.61 -4.44 30.42
CA ASP A 176 29.05 -3.60 31.52
C ASP A 176 29.07 -4.37 32.84
N ASN A 177 28.14 -5.29 33.01
CA ASN A 177 28.09 -6.19 34.18
C ASN A 177 29.07 -7.38 34.07
N GLY A 178 29.92 -7.42 33.04
CA GLY A 178 30.94 -8.45 32.88
C GLY A 178 30.42 -9.82 32.40
N THR A 179 29.20 -9.86 31.83
CA THR A 179 28.65 -11.08 31.26
C THR A 179 29.52 -11.55 30.08
N ASN A 180 29.66 -12.87 29.93
CA ASN A 180 30.43 -13.47 28.83
C ASN A 180 29.92 -13.00 27.46
N GLY A 181 30.81 -12.48 26.61
CA GLY A 181 30.45 -11.92 25.30
C GLY A 181 29.73 -12.90 24.37
N ASN A 182 29.96 -14.22 24.50
CA ASN A 182 29.18 -15.21 23.70
C ASN A 182 27.75 -15.36 24.22
N GLU A 183 27.53 -15.24 25.52
CA GLU A 183 26.19 -15.24 26.13
C GLU A 183 25.43 -13.99 25.72
N VAL A 184 26.07 -12.80 25.83
CA VAL A 184 25.48 -11.53 25.34
C VAL A 184 25.12 -11.60 23.88
N ARG A 185 26.02 -12.09 23.04
CA ARG A 185 25.77 -12.27 21.59
C ARG A 185 24.59 -13.21 21.31
N THR A 186 24.47 -14.30 22.08
CA THR A 186 23.38 -15.25 21.91
C THR A 186 22.05 -14.64 22.32
N ALA A 187 22.00 -13.94 23.46
CA ALA A 187 20.81 -13.23 23.93
C ALA A 187 20.40 -12.13 22.96
N LEU A 188 21.32 -11.29 22.49
CA LEU A 188 21.04 -10.25 21.49
C LEU A 188 20.45 -10.84 20.21
N ARG A 189 21.01 -11.97 19.71
CA ARG A 189 20.45 -12.62 18.51
C ARG A 189 19.03 -13.14 18.74
N ALA A 190 18.74 -13.66 19.93
CA ALA A 190 17.40 -14.13 20.28
C ALA A 190 16.41 -12.95 20.33
N ASP A 191 16.78 -11.84 20.98
CA ASP A 191 15.94 -10.64 21.07
C ASP A 191 15.69 -10.01 19.68
N LEU A 192 16.71 -9.90 18.82
CA LEU A 192 16.57 -9.41 17.46
C LEU A 192 15.72 -10.35 16.59
N LYS A 193 15.78 -11.66 16.83
CA LYS A 193 14.91 -12.63 16.17
C LYS A 193 13.45 -12.44 16.61
N ALA A 194 13.23 -12.28 17.90
CA ALA A 194 11.90 -12.01 18.46
C ALA A 194 11.30 -10.71 17.89
N ALA A 195 12.09 -9.63 17.85
CA ALA A 195 11.67 -8.36 17.25
C ALA A 195 11.22 -8.53 15.80
N ARG A 196 11.97 -9.28 14.98
CA ARG A 196 11.61 -9.58 13.58
C ARG A 196 10.33 -10.40 13.46
N GLU A 197 10.15 -11.38 14.33
CA GLU A 197 8.93 -12.20 14.34
C GLU A 197 7.72 -11.35 14.73
N THR A 198 7.87 -10.47 15.73
CA THR A 198 6.82 -9.50 16.08
C THR A 198 6.48 -8.62 14.90
N LEU A 199 7.46 -8.03 14.20
CA LEU A 199 7.21 -7.24 12.99
C LEU A 199 6.47 -8.06 11.91
N ARG A 200 6.86 -9.33 11.73
CA ARG A 200 6.24 -10.21 10.74
C ARG A 200 4.77 -10.49 11.05
N THR A 201 4.42 -10.65 12.32
CA THR A 201 3.07 -11.00 12.76
C THR A 201 2.17 -9.77 12.93
N THR A 202 2.73 -8.62 13.30
CA THR A 202 1.95 -7.38 13.52
C THR A 202 1.75 -6.53 12.27
N ARG A 203 2.61 -6.70 11.25
CA ARG A 203 2.40 -5.97 9.99
C ARG A 203 1.07 -6.37 9.36
N PRO A 204 0.30 -5.40 8.83
CA PRO A 204 -0.99 -5.69 8.23
C PRO A 204 -0.85 -6.66 7.06
N LEU A 205 -1.73 -7.66 7.00
CA LEU A 205 -1.71 -8.63 5.92
C LEU A 205 -2.19 -7.96 4.62
N VAL A 206 -1.43 -8.11 3.56
CA VAL A 206 -1.80 -7.64 2.21
C VAL A 206 -3.14 -8.25 1.76
N THR A 207 -3.45 -9.46 2.25
CA THR A 207 -4.71 -10.16 1.98
C THR A 207 -5.93 -9.42 2.53
N GLU A 208 -5.85 -8.82 3.73
CA GLU A 208 -6.94 -8.04 4.33
C GLU A 208 -7.21 -6.77 3.54
N THR A 209 -6.16 -6.03 3.22
CA THR A 209 -6.26 -4.83 2.38
C THR A 209 -6.85 -5.17 1.00
N LYS A 210 -6.42 -6.27 0.39
CA LYS A 210 -6.94 -6.74 -0.88
C LYS A 210 -8.41 -7.15 -0.79
N ALA A 211 -8.84 -7.81 0.28
CA ALA A 211 -10.23 -8.18 0.52
C ALA A 211 -11.11 -6.92 0.64
N ALA A 212 -10.70 -5.93 1.46
CA ALA A 212 -11.41 -4.67 1.61
C ALA A 212 -11.57 -3.92 0.28
N LEU A 213 -10.50 -3.84 -0.52
CA LEU A 213 -10.55 -3.22 -1.86
C LEU A 213 -11.43 -4.01 -2.84
N THR A 214 -11.54 -5.32 -2.69
CA THR A 214 -12.42 -6.15 -3.52
C THR A 214 -13.89 -5.89 -3.18
N THR A 215 -14.22 -5.77 -1.89
CA THR A 215 -15.56 -5.39 -1.44
C THR A 215 -15.98 -4.04 -2.00
N LEU A 216 -15.15 -3.00 -1.86
CA LEU A 216 -15.41 -1.67 -2.41
C LEU A 216 -15.64 -1.70 -3.94
N LYS A 217 -14.91 -2.55 -4.67
CA LYS A 217 -15.12 -2.72 -6.12
C LYS A 217 -16.46 -3.37 -6.44
N SER A 218 -16.91 -4.33 -5.63
CA SER A 218 -18.22 -4.97 -5.83
C SER A 218 -19.37 -4.01 -5.52
N GLU A 219 -19.27 -3.23 -4.47
CA GLU A 219 -20.23 -2.20 -4.09
C GLU A 219 -20.39 -1.14 -5.19
N ARG A 220 -19.27 -0.64 -5.75
CA ARG A 220 -19.31 0.30 -6.88
C ARG A 220 -19.98 -0.27 -8.13
N LYS A 221 -19.94 -1.58 -8.34
CA LYS A 221 -20.59 -2.20 -9.49
C LYS A 221 -22.08 -2.42 -9.30
N ALA A 222 -22.54 -2.46 -8.05
CA ALA A 222 -23.94 -2.67 -7.70
C ALA A 222 -24.73 -1.34 -7.63
N SER A 223 -24.06 -0.22 -7.48
CA SER A 223 -24.62 1.15 -7.52
C SER A 223 -24.63 1.70 -8.94
#